data_451a24bbd06cff2208f546451eeac4f1
#
_entry.id   451a24bbd06cff2208f546451eeac4f1
#
_cell.length_a   1.000
_cell.length_b   1.000
_cell.length_c   1.000
_cell.angle_alpha   90.00
_cell.angle_beta   90.00
_cell.angle_gamma   90.00
#
_symmetry.space_group_name_H-M   'P 1'
#
loop_
_entity.id
_entity.type
_entity.pdbx_description
1 polymer ?
#
loop_
_entity_poly.entity_id
_entity_poly.type
_entity_poly.pdbx_seq_one_letter_code
_entity_poly.pdbx_strand_id
1 'polypeptide(L)'
;KLGRAKKIAGYAKQNSSAVTTNTGSAATRLRALRAYRQTGASFTRQLLGVFEAAASEYELWYSTDTGANWTFIADLGSGSIGSLPDFTQDGNTLFFTNGVVAPRAWNGSSLSTAGATGRAPTITAAVNTDTGQLNGSYTWKMVSMDAAEVRSAGAVASNIIQLQNEQANLSWTADSDTDVTGYE
;
A
#
# COMPACT_ATOMS: atom_id res chain seq x y z
N LYS A 1 -11.46 34.07 -29.87
CA LYS A 1 -9.97 34.29 -29.95
C LYS A 1 -9.31 33.08 -29.28
N LEU A 2 -8.69 32.21 -30.07
CA LEU A 2 -7.85 31.12 -29.56
C LEU A 2 -6.61 31.77 -28.91
N GLY A 3 -6.40 31.49 -27.61
CA GLY A 3 -5.23 31.95 -26.89
C GLY A 3 -3.95 31.39 -27.55
N ARG A 4 -3.02 32.26 -27.85
CA ARG A 4 -1.70 31.85 -28.31
C ARG A 4 -0.99 31.08 -27.20
N ALA A 5 -0.61 29.83 -27.46
CA ALA A 5 0.32 29.13 -26.60
C ALA A 5 1.66 29.90 -26.57
N LYS A 6 1.98 30.50 -25.43
CA LYS A 6 3.26 31.17 -25.24
C LYS A 6 4.30 30.11 -24.90
N LYS A 7 5.33 29.96 -25.74
CA LYS A 7 6.48 29.14 -25.41
C LYS A 7 7.10 29.71 -24.13
N ILE A 8 7.03 28.97 -23.05
CA ILE A 8 7.69 29.36 -21.80
C ILE A 8 9.19 29.16 -22.04
N ALA A 9 9.94 30.25 -21.96
CA ALA A 9 11.38 30.22 -22.12
C ALA A 9 12.04 29.43 -20.97
N GLY A 10 12.78 28.40 -21.33
CA GLY A 10 13.84 27.79 -20.55
C GLY A 10 13.46 27.26 -19.15
N TYR A 11 13.12 25.99 -19.05
CA TYR A 11 13.29 25.28 -17.77
C TYR A 11 14.78 24.90 -17.64
N ALA A 12 15.43 25.39 -16.61
CA ALA A 12 16.72 24.84 -16.20
C ALA A 12 16.43 23.46 -15.57
N LYS A 13 17.22 22.45 -15.93
CA LYS A 13 17.17 21.16 -15.24
C LYS A 13 17.51 21.38 -13.76
N GLN A 14 16.68 20.91 -12.85
CA GLN A 14 16.96 20.95 -11.43
C GLN A 14 18.20 20.08 -11.10
N ASN A 15 18.37 18.98 -11.80
CA ASN A 15 19.50 18.07 -11.66
C ASN A 15 20.35 18.13 -12.93
N SER A 16 21.64 18.31 -12.75
CA SER A 16 22.62 18.27 -13.85
C SER A 16 22.84 16.85 -14.38
N SER A 17 22.61 15.84 -13.52
CA SER A 17 22.81 14.44 -13.81
C SER A 17 21.50 13.65 -13.59
N ALA A 18 21.39 12.49 -14.21
CA ALA A 18 20.31 11.55 -13.92
C ALA A 18 20.40 11.06 -12.46
N VAL A 19 19.26 10.75 -11.86
CA VAL A 19 19.22 10.10 -10.55
C VAL A 19 19.86 8.72 -10.69
N THR A 20 20.83 8.43 -9.84
CA THR A 20 21.42 7.09 -9.78
C THR A 20 20.50 6.18 -8.98
N THR A 21 20.05 5.10 -9.58
CA THR A 21 19.16 4.11 -8.92
C THR A 21 19.90 3.36 -7.82
N ASN A 22 19.16 2.66 -6.97
CA ASN A 22 19.75 1.82 -5.91
C ASN A 22 20.64 0.70 -6.46
N THR A 23 20.40 0.27 -7.71
CA THR A 23 21.26 -0.70 -8.42
C THR A 23 22.53 -0.08 -9.04
N GLY A 24 22.75 1.21 -8.89
CA GLY A 24 23.92 1.92 -9.38
C GLY A 24 23.83 2.38 -10.85
N SER A 25 22.71 2.15 -11.52
CA SER A 25 22.47 2.61 -12.90
C SER A 25 21.79 3.97 -12.92
N ALA A 26 21.90 4.69 -14.02
CA ALA A 26 21.13 5.93 -14.19
C ALA A 26 19.64 5.60 -14.39
N ALA A 27 18.75 6.29 -13.69
CA ALA A 27 17.32 6.19 -13.91
C ALA A 27 16.97 6.58 -15.35
N THR A 28 16.17 5.77 -16.01
CA THR A 28 15.78 5.96 -17.41
C THR A 28 14.62 6.93 -17.56
N ARG A 29 13.70 6.91 -16.59
CA ARG A 29 12.49 7.75 -16.60
C ARG A 29 12.00 8.08 -15.19
N LEU A 30 11.37 9.23 -15.05
CA LEU A 30 10.50 9.57 -13.93
C LEU A 30 9.07 9.20 -14.34
N ARG A 31 8.45 8.26 -13.64
CA ARG A 31 7.11 7.74 -13.95
C ARG A 31 6.01 8.52 -13.24
N ALA A 32 6.27 8.94 -12.01
CA ALA A 32 5.34 9.75 -11.24
C ALA A 32 6.09 10.66 -10.29
N LEU A 33 5.48 11.80 -9.98
CA LEU A 33 5.99 12.78 -9.02
C LEU A 33 4.84 13.31 -8.18
N ARG A 34 5.01 13.33 -6.86
CA ARG A 34 4.02 13.84 -5.93
C ARG A 34 4.67 14.67 -4.83
N ALA A 35 4.09 15.82 -4.55
CA ALA A 35 4.42 16.56 -3.34
C ALA A 35 3.70 15.96 -2.14
N TYR A 36 4.45 15.67 -1.09
CA TYR A 36 3.97 15.25 0.21
C TYR A 36 4.15 16.40 1.21
N ARG A 37 3.15 16.60 2.04
CA ARG A 37 3.16 17.61 3.09
C ARG A 37 2.72 16.99 4.39
N GLN A 38 3.59 17.04 5.37
CA GLN A 38 3.24 16.71 6.74
C GLN A 38 2.86 17.98 7.48
N THR A 39 1.76 17.94 8.23
CA THR A 39 1.27 19.04 9.07
C THR A 39 1.55 18.71 10.54
N GLY A 40 1.88 19.71 11.35
CA GLY A 40 2.21 19.51 12.77
C GLY A 40 3.31 20.45 13.21
N ALA A 41 3.92 20.14 14.37
CA ALA A 41 4.98 20.96 14.98
C ALA A 41 6.25 21.09 14.11
N SER A 42 6.49 20.10 13.24
CA SER A 42 7.58 20.10 12.27
C SER A 42 7.00 19.94 10.87
N PHE A 43 6.82 21.07 10.18
CA PHE A 43 6.34 21.07 8.81
C PHE A 43 7.39 20.50 7.86
N THR A 44 7.12 19.33 7.31
CA THR A 44 8.01 18.71 6.32
C THR A 44 7.37 18.73 4.94
N ARG A 45 8.12 19.19 3.95
CA ARG A 45 7.77 19.06 2.54
C ARG A 45 8.74 18.09 1.90
N GLN A 46 8.21 17.15 1.16
CA GLN A 46 8.99 16.22 0.38
C GLN A 46 8.42 16.10 -1.03
N LEU A 47 9.26 15.80 -1.99
CA LEU A 47 8.84 15.29 -3.28
C LEU A 47 9.05 13.78 -3.27
N LEU A 48 8.03 13.02 -3.63
CA LEU A 48 8.18 11.60 -3.90
C LEU A 48 8.18 11.38 -5.40
N GLY A 49 9.14 10.58 -5.85
CA GLY A 49 9.31 10.22 -7.26
C GLY A 49 9.37 8.71 -7.44
N VAL A 50 8.67 8.21 -8.46
CA VAL A 50 8.84 6.84 -8.93
C VAL A 50 9.74 6.87 -10.14
N PHE A 51 10.91 6.29 -10.00
CA PHE A 51 11.91 6.20 -11.07
C PHE A 51 11.91 4.81 -11.68
N GLU A 52 12.04 4.75 -12.99
CA GLU A 52 12.31 3.54 -13.72
C GLU A 52 13.82 3.35 -13.82
N ALA A 53 14.31 2.28 -13.22
CA ALA A 53 15.66 1.80 -13.39
C ALA A 53 15.80 1.03 -14.72
N ALA A 54 16.94 0.44 -14.99
CA ALA A 54 17.11 -0.43 -16.13
C ALA A 54 16.14 -1.64 -16.05
N ALA A 55 15.71 -2.15 -17.21
CA ALA A 55 14.90 -3.38 -17.33
C ALA A 55 13.51 -3.36 -16.67
N SER A 56 12.83 -2.22 -16.69
CA SER A 56 11.48 -2.09 -16.13
C SER A 56 11.38 -2.35 -14.62
N GLU A 57 12.45 -2.09 -13.91
CA GLU A 57 12.46 -2.03 -12.45
C GLU A 57 12.02 -0.64 -11.99
N TYR A 58 11.25 -0.58 -10.91
CA TYR A 58 10.69 0.67 -10.40
C TYR A 58 11.11 0.88 -8.96
N GLU A 59 11.53 2.10 -8.66
CA GLU A 59 12.03 2.50 -7.35
C GLU A 59 11.29 3.73 -6.86
N LEU A 60 10.96 3.75 -5.57
CA LEU A 60 10.40 4.92 -4.89
C LEU A 60 11.52 5.67 -4.18
N TRP A 61 11.53 6.98 -4.38
CA TRP A 61 12.52 7.89 -3.83
C TRP A 61 11.84 9.13 -3.26
N TYR A 62 12.48 9.80 -2.32
CA TYR A 62 12.05 11.11 -1.85
C TYR A 62 13.15 12.14 -1.90
N SER A 63 12.76 13.42 -1.95
CA SER A 63 13.63 14.58 -1.88
C SER A 63 13.06 15.61 -0.92
N THR A 64 13.92 16.21 -0.10
CA THR A 64 13.58 17.33 0.80
C THR A 64 14.01 18.68 0.28
N ASP A 65 14.76 18.71 -0.81
CA ASP A 65 15.39 19.91 -1.39
C ASP A 65 14.88 20.23 -2.80
N THR A 66 13.58 20.01 -3.02
CA THR A 66 12.89 20.29 -4.29
C THR A 66 13.39 19.46 -5.48
N GLY A 67 14.00 18.31 -5.24
CA GLY A 67 14.46 17.38 -6.26
C GLY A 67 15.93 17.52 -6.64
N ALA A 68 16.73 18.30 -5.90
CA ALA A 68 18.16 18.39 -6.14
C ALA A 68 18.88 17.09 -5.74
N ASN A 69 18.51 16.55 -4.58
CA ASN A 69 19.00 15.25 -4.10
C ASN A 69 17.85 14.31 -3.83
N TRP A 70 18.08 13.04 -4.10
CA TRP A 70 17.07 11.99 -3.93
C TRP A 70 17.58 10.89 -2.99
N THR A 71 16.72 10.47 -2.08
CA THR A 71 16.98 9.39 -1.14
C THR A 71 16.08 8.21 -1.48
N PHE A 72 16.68 7.03 -1.59
CA PHE A 72 15.97 5.78 -1.86
C PHE A 72 15.04 5.41 -0.69
N ILE A 73 13.84 4.96 -1.03
CA ILE A 73 12.86 4.46 -0.06
C ILE A 73 12.69 2.96 -0.22
N ALA A 74 12.33 2.50 -1.43
CA ALA A 74 12.01 1.10 -1.65
C ALA A 74 12.07 0.72 -3.12
N ASP A 75 12.34 -0.55 -3.36
CA ASP A 75 12.09 -1.23 -4.62
C ASP A 75 10.58 -1.52 -4.74
N LEU A 76 10.03 -1.22 -5.89
CA LEU A 76 8.62 -1.42 -6.23
C LEU A 76 8.42 -2.62 -7.16
N GLY A 77 9.46 -3.44 -7.33
CA GLY A 77 9.44 -4.61 -8.17
C GLY A 77 9.61 -4.31 -9.66
N SER A 78 9.71 -5.38 -10.42
CA SER A 78 9.83 -5.37 -11.87
C SER A 78 8.52 -5.82 -12.52
N GLY A 79 8.20 -5.24 -13.67
CA GLY A 79 7.02 -5.65 -14.43
C GLY A 79 6.47 -4.56 -15.34
N SER A 80 5.49 -4.92 -16.17
CA SER A 80 4.77 -3.93 -16.96
C SER A 80 3.79 -3.17 -16.07
N ILE A 81 4.10 -1.92 -15.76
CA ILE A 81 3.11 -1.04 -15.13
C ILE A 81 2.04 -0.75 -16.18
N GLY A 82 0.89 -1.41 -16.06
CA GLY A 82 -0.24 -1.19 -16.94
C GLY A 82 -0.90 0.17 -16.75
N SER A 83 -0.68 0.82 -15.61
CA SER A 83 -1.13 2.17 -15.27
C SER A 83 -0.01 2.97 -14.63
N LEU A 84 -0.10 4.30 -14.73
CA LEU A 84 0.81 5.18 -14.01
C LEU A 84 0.62 4.99 -12.50
N PRO A 85 1.70 5.04 -11.71
CA PRO A 85 1.59 5.06 -10.26
C PRO A 85 0.67 6.18 -9.79
N ASP A 86 -0.20 5.88 -8.84
CA ASP A 86 -1.11 6.86 -8.28
C ASP A 86 -0.80 7.12 -6.80
N PHE A 87 -1.03 8.36 -6.39
CA PHE A 87 -0.77 8.84 -5.04
C PHE A 87 -1.98 9.59 -4.50
N THR A 88 -2.39 9.27 -3.30
CA THR A 88 -3.37 10.06 -2.56
C THR A 88 -2.84 10.36 -1.16
N GLN A 89 -3.12 11.54 -0.63
CA GLN A 89 -2.73 11.90 0.72
C GLN A 89 -3.96 12.11 1.59
N ASP A 90 -3.95 11.47 2.75
CA ASP A 90 -4.90 11.69 3.83
C ASP A 90 -4.14 12.03 5.10
N GLY A 91 -4.44 13.19 5.68
CA GLY A 91 -3.69 13.71 6.82
C GLY A 91 -2.19 13.74 6.57
N ASN A 92 -1.44 13.07 7.44
CA ASN A 92 0.02 12.94 7.37
C ASN A 92 0.49 11.65 6.71
N THR A 93 -0.40 10.93 6.04
CA THR A 93 -0.07 9.69 5.33
C THR A 93 -0.29 9.86 3.83
N LEU A 94 0.71 9.50 3.04
CA LEU A 94 0.62 9.43 1.58
C LEU A 94 0.48 7.97 1.17
N PHE A 95 -0.64 7.63 0.60
CA PHE A 95 -0.89 6.32 0.03
C PHE A 95 -0.41 6.26 -1.42
N PHE A 96 0.11 5.10 -1.78
CA PHE A 96 0.71 4.87 -3.08
C PHE A 96 0.33 3.48 -3.62
N THR A 97 0.04 3.42 -4.91
CA THR A 97 -0.18 2.17 -5.63
C THR A 97 0.44 2.25 -7.02
N ASN A 98 1.03 1.15 -7.50
CA ASN A 98 1.59 1.04 -8.84
C ASN A 98 1.02 -0.14 -9.65
N GLY A 99 0.09 -0.90 -9.06
CA GLY A 99 -0.49 -2.08 -9.68
C GLY A 99 0.42 -3.32 -9.71
N VAL A 100 1.66 -3.23 -9.19
CA VAL A 100 2.64 -4.34 -9.14
C VAL A 100 2.80 -4.85 -7.72
N VAL A 101 3.02 -3.95 -6.77
CA VAL A 101 3.11 -4.29 -5.34
C VAL A 101 1.82 -3.93 -4.61
N ALA A 102 1.63 -4.50 -3.42
CA ALA A 102 0.53 -4.11 -2.54
C ALA A 102 0.56 -2.60 -2.28
N PRO A 103 -0.60 -1.94 -2.09
CA PRO A 103 -0.64 -0.53 -1.74
C PRO A 103 0.27 -0.21 -0.56
N ARG A 104 0.94 0.94 -0.60
CA ARG A 104 1.89 1.39 0.41
C ARG A 104 1.45 2.68 1.06
N ALA A 105 1.93 2.92 2.27
CA ALA A 105 1.71 4.14 3.04
C ALA A 105 3.05 4.74 3.45
N TRP A 106 3.25 6.02 3.17
CA TRP A 106 4.43 6.82 3.54
C TRP A 106 4.04 7.85 4.58
N ASN A 107 4.75 7.89 5.71
CA ASN A 107 4.47 8.84 6.80
C ASN A 107 5.49 10.00 6.89
N GLY A 108 6.35 10.14 5.89
CA GLY A 108 7.42 11.15 5.88
C GLY A 108 8.80 10.61 6.27
N SER A 109 8.88 9.42 6.85
CA SER A 109 10.13 8.78 7.28
C SER A 109 10.20 7.28 6.99
N SER A 110 9.06 6.59 6.98
CA SER A 110 8.99 5.14 6.77
C SER A 110 7.88 4.78 5.79
N LEU A 111 8.10 3.71 5.04
CA LEU A 111 7.14 3.10 4.13
C LEU A 111 6.61 1.82 4.76
N SER A 112 5.29 1.72 4.87
CA SER A 112 4.57 0.51 5.30
C SER A 112 3.64 0.02 4.20
N THR A 113 3.07 -1.15 4.35
CA THR A 113 1.95 -1.58 3.51
C THR A 113 0.71 -0.81 3.95
N ALA A 114 -0.11 -0.36 3.00
CA ALA A 114 -1.36 0.33 3.31
C ALA A 114 -2.45 -0.69 3.65
N GLY A 115 -3.12 -0.47 4.76
CA GLY A 115 -4.12 -1.38 5.31
C GLY A 115 -3.52 -2.46 6.18
N ALA A 116 -4.36 -3.28 6.79
CA ALA A 116 -3.91 -4.46 7.50
C ALA A 116 -3.20 -5.39 6.51
N THR A 117 -1.90 -5.60 6.72
CA THR A 117 -1.05 -6.43 5.86
C THR A 117 -1.25 -7.89 6.10
N GLY A 118 -1.82 -8.22 7.25
CA GLY A 118 -2.09 -9.58 7.64
C GLY A 118 -3.00 -10.27 6.63
N ARG A 119 -2.63 -11.44 6.20
CA ARG A 119 -3.59 -12.36 5.63
C ARG A 119 -4.60 -12.66 6.72
N ALA A 120 -5.86 -12.33 6.46
CA ALA A 120 -6.89 -12.83 7.36
C ALA A 120 -6.68 -14.33 7.56
N PRO A 121 -6.61 -14.81 8.80
CA PRO A 121 -6.30 -16.21 9.09
C PRO A 121 -7.38 -17.12 8.51
N THR A 122 -6.97 -18.32 8.13
CA THR A 122 -7.94 -19.35 7.75
C THR A 122 -8.72 -19.78 8.98
N ILE A 123 -10.03 -19.67 8.92
CA ILE A 123 -10.94 -20.15 9.95
C ILE A 123 -11.18 -21.65 9.75
N THR A 124 -11.16 -22.39 10.84
CA THR A 124 -11.71 -23.75 10.90
C THR A 124 -13.01 -23.71 11.70
N ALA A 125 -14.07 -24.21 11.11
CA ALA A 125 -15.36 -24.35 11.76
C ALA A 125 -15.58 -25.81 12.20
N ALA A 126 -16.09 -26.00 13.42
CA ALA A 126 -16.47 -27.29 13.94
C ALA A 126 -17.86 -27.20 14.56
N VAL A 127 -18.61 -28.30 14.48
CA VAL A 127 -19.91 -28.43 15.16
C VAL A 127 -19.67 -28.47 16.66
N ASN A 128 -20.37 -27.61 17.39
CA ASN A 128 -20.52 -27.74 18.83
C ASN A 128 -21.93 -28.29 19.11
N THR A 129 -22.00 -29.45 19.72
CA THR A 129 -23.26 -30.18 19.99
C THR A 129 -24.10 -29.54 21.09
N ASP A 130 -23.62 -28.44 21.71
CA ASP A 130 -24.44 -27.69 22.64
C ASP A 130 -25.64 -27.06 21.91
N THR A 131 -26.76 -26.96 22.64
CA THR A 131 -27.98 -26.39 22.09
C THR A 131 -27.73 -24.95 21.58
N GLY A 132 -28.03 -24.71 20.31
CA GLY A 132 -27.93 -23.43 19.63
C GLY A 132 -29.15 -23.17 18.77
N GLN A 133 -29.04 -22.11 17.95
CA GLN A 133 -30.15 -21.69 17.07
C GLN A 133 -29.78 -21.79 15.58
N LEU A 134 -28.59 -22.31 15.26
CA LEU A 134 -28.15 -22.41 13.87
C LEU A 134 -28.69 -23.69 13.24
N ASN A 135 -29.36 -23.55 12.09
CA ASN A 135 -29.89 -24.65 11.29
C ASN A 135 -29.46 -24.45 9.83
N GLY A 136 -28.84 -25.46 9.25
CA GLY A 136 -28.44 -25.47 7.85
C GLY A 136 -26.93 -25.53 7.63
N SER A 137 -26.50 -25.13 6.42
CA SER A 137 -25.10 -25.14 6.00
C SER A 137 -24.50 -23.77 6.22
N TYR A 138 -23.37 -23.72 6.89
CA TYR A 138 -22.66 -22.48 7.19
C TYR A 138 -21.21 -22.54 6.77
N THR A 139 -20.70 -21.40 6.37
CA THR A 139 -19.28 -21.10 6.16
C THR A 139 -19.01 -19.69 6.62
N TRP A 140 -17.81 -19.42 7.10
CA TRP A 140 -17.41 -18.12 7.63
C TRP A 140 -16.20 -17.60 6.86
N LYS A 141 -16.09 -16.29 6.81
CA LYS A 141 -14.90 -15.59 6.37
C LYS A 141 -14.46 -14.62 7.46
N MET A 142 -13.19 -14.36 7.55
CA MET A 142 -12.61 -13.44 8.50
C MET A 142 -11.83 -12.37 7.78
N VAL A 143 -11.78 -11.19 8.33
CA VAL A 143 -10.87 -10.11 7.92
C VAL A 143 -10.07 -9.67 9.14
N SER A 144 -8.80 -9.34 8.93
CA SER A 144 -7.97 -8.69 9.94
C SER A 144 -8.21 -7.19 9.89
N MET A 145 -8.14 -6.52 11.02
CA MET A 145 -8.26 -5.07 11.13
C MET A 145 -7.04 -4.49 11.83
N ASP A 146 -6.60 -3.31 11.38
CA ASP A 146 -5.60 -2.51 12.07
C ASP A 146 -6.22 -1.58 13.13
N ALA A 147 -5.38 -0.78 13.81
CA ALA A 147 -5.83 0.18 14.82
C ALA A 147 -6.72 1.32 14.26
N ALA A 148 -6.72 1.51 12.94
CA ALA A 148 -7.57 2.49 12.25
C ALA A 148 -8.84 1.84 11.66
N GLU A 149 -9.14 0.58 12.04
CA GLU A 149 -10.26 -0.23 11.55
C GLU A 149 -10.21 -0.50 10.03
N VAL A 150 -9.04 -0.37 9.43
CA VAL A 150 -8.85 -0.72 8.02
C VAL A 150 -8.78 -2.24 7.88
N ARG A 151 -9.64 -2.78 7.04
CA ARG A 151 -9.78 -4.22 6.84
C ARG A 151 -8.77 -4.77 5.82
N SER A 152 -8.28 -5.96 6.06
CA SER A 152 -7.53 -6.74 5.08
C SER A 152 -8.43 -7.25 3.94
N ALA A 153 -7.83 -7.80 2.90
CA ALA A 153 -8.58 -8.65 1.96
C ALA A 153 -9.19 -9.83 2.72
N GLY A 154 -10.42 -10.22 2.36
CA GLY A 154 -11.13 -11.32 3.01
C GLY A 154 -10.35 -12.64 2.90
N ALA A 155 -10.36 -13.40 3.96
CA ALA A 155 -9.79 -14.74 3.99
C ALA A 155 -10.50 -15.72 3.04
N VAL A 156 -9.85 -16.84 2.83
CA VAL A 156 -10.49 -18.03 2.28
C VAL A 156 -11.63 -18.43 3.25
N ALA A 157 -12.78 -18.81 2.69
CA ALA A 157 -13.88 -19.29 3.50
C ALA A 157 -13.47 -20.53 4.32
N SER A 158 -14.05 -20.69 5.51
CA SER A 158 -13.90 -21.91 6.31
C SER A 158 -14.40 -23.14 5.53
N ASN A 159 -14.16 -24.33 6.08
CA ASN A 159 -14.90 -25.52 5.73
C ASN A 159 -16.42 -25.29 5.94
N ILE A 160 -17.23 -26.01 5.19
CA ILE A 160 -18.70 -26.01 5.35
C ILE A 160 -19.04 -26.99 6.48
N ILE A 161 -19.88 -26.57 7.41
CA ILE A 161 -20.48 -27.47 8.42
C ILE A 161 -22.00 -27.42 8.36
N GLN A 162 -22.63 -28.53 8.75
CA GLN A 162 -24.09 -28.68 8.87
C GLN A 162 -24.45 -28.62 10.35
N LEU A 163 -25.42 -27.78 10.68
CA LEU A 163 -25.89 -27.57 12.05
C LEU A 163 -27.39 -27.86 12.14
N GLN A 164 -27.83 -28.44 13.25
CA GLN A 164 -29.23 -28.74 13.54
C GLN A 164 -29.59 -28.35 14.99
N ASN A 165 -29.97 -27.10 15.18
CA ASN A 165 -30.15 -26.46 16.50
C ASN A 165 -28.91 -26.51 17.38
N GLU A 166 -27.75 -26.33 16.77
CA GLU A 166 -26.43 -26.45 17.37
C GLU A 166 -25.70 -25.10 17.32
N GLN A 167 -24.53 -25.07 17.90
CA GLN A 167 -23.59 -23.96 17.84
C GLN A 167 -22.41 -24.30 16.92
N ALA A 168 -21.67 -23.28 16.46
CA ALA A 168 -20.43 -23.47 15.77
C ALA A 168 -19.26 -22.98 16.63
N ASN A 169 -18.22 -23.79 16.74
CA ASN A 169 -16.93 -23.36 17.25
C ASN A 169 -16.06 -22.90 16.08
N LEU A 170 -15.58 -21.67 16.16
CA LEU A 170 -14.64 -21.12 15.20
C LEU A 170 -13.25 -21.04 15.85
N SER A 171 -12.26 -21.53 15.14
CA SER A 171 -10.87 -21.45 15.57
C SER A 171 -10.00 -20.93 14.44
N TRP A 172 -8.97 -20.18 14.81
CA TRP A 172 -7.98 -19.65 13.87
C TRP A 172 -6.65 -19.43 14.58
N THR A 173 -5.58 -19.36 13.81
CA THR A 173 -4.27 -18.90 14.31
C THR A 173 -4.21 -17.40 14.11
N ALA A 174 -3.92 -16.65 15.16
CA ALA A 174 -3.74 -15.22 15.07
C ALA A 174 -2.63 -14.87 14.06
N ASP A 175 -2.81 -13.75 13.35
CA ASP A 175 -1.77 -13.24 12.47
C ASP A 175 -0.55 -12.83 13.30
N SER A 176 0.64 -13.05 12.73
CA SER A 176 1.90 -12.60 13.31
C SER A 176 2.22 -11.13 13.04
N ASP A 177 1.39 -10.46 12.23
CA ASP A 177 1.55 -9.06 11.91
C ASP A 177 1.14 -8.21 13.13
N THR A 178 2.07 -7.38 13.60
CA THR A 178 1.87 -6.51 14.78
C THR A 178 0.89 -5.38 14.52
N ASP A 179 0.57 -5.08 13.25
CA ASP A 179 -0.38 -4.05 12.87
C ASP A 179 -1.84 -4.55 12.98
N VAL A 180 -2.03 -5.86 13.10
CA VAL A 180 -3.36 -6.46 13.31
C VAL A 180 -3.79 -6.30 14.77
N THR A 181 -4.84 -5.54 14.99
CA THR A 181 -5.40 -5.27 16.32
C THR A 181 -6.74 -5.98 16.58
N GLY A 182 -7.36 -6.53 15.54
CA GLY A 182 -8.64 -7.21 15.64
C GLY A 182 -9.00 -8.05 14.43
N TYR A 183 -10.10 -8.77 14.58
CA TYR A 183 -10.69 -9.63 13.53
C TYR A 183 -12.20 -9.43 13.47
N GLU A 184 -12.75 -9.49 12.25
CA GLU A 184 -14.20 -9.43 11.99
C GLU A 184 -14.65 -10.54 11.05
#